data_ee1f503b6b4434abc4afc82438d3677c
#
_entry.id   ee1f503b6b4434abc4afc82438d3677c
#
_cell.length_a   1.000
_cell.length_b   1.000
_cell.length_c   1.000
_cell.angle_alpha   90.00
_cell.angle_beta   90.00
_cell.angle_gamma   90.00
#
_symmetry.space_group_name_H-M   'P 1'
#
loop_
_entity.id
_entity.type
_entity.pdbx_description
1 polymer ?
#
loop_
_entity_poly.entity_id
_entity_poly.type
_entity_poly.pdbx_seq_one_letter_code
_entity_poly.pdbx_strand_id
1 'polypeptide(L)'
;MSSTRRLERQLAIGAGYNPIDPLRINVGFHYFFDKQATTYQHREDKLKRGTIEWNAGVEFDATKKFTLSAGWQNTSYGLTKEYMDDKSFVANSNSVGIGACIHLSKKIDLNVAYFHTFYSTFNGDKTENVGGNELPYKARFTRNNSVFGAGVDINF
;
A
#
# COMPACT_ATOMS: atom_id res chain seq x y z
N MET A 1 -8.06 35.32 3.48
CA MET A 1 -8.69 34.10 4.02
C MET A 1 -7.58 33.09 4.33
N SER A 2 -7.36 32.81 5.62
CA SER A 2 -6.34 31.83 6.05
C SER A 2 -6.86 30.43 5.71
N SER A 3 -6.28 29.78 4.71
CA SER A 3 -6.57 28.38 4.41
C SER A 3 -5.85 27.53 5.44
N THR A 4 -6.56 27.08 6.46
CA THR A 4 -6.03 26.14 7.43
C THR A 4 -5.87 24.79 6.72
N ARG A 5 -4.65 24.43 6.34
CA ARG A 5 -4.33 23.10 5.80
C ARG A 5 -4.56 22.07 6.91
N ARG A 6 -5.50 21.15 6.71
CA ARG A 6 -5.63 19.98 7.58
C ARG A 6 -4.61 18.95 7.13
N LEU A 7 -3.75 18.56 8.07
CA LEU A 7 -2.76 17.50 7.84
C LEU A 7 -3.46 16.14 7.74
N GLU A 8 -2.87 15.25 6.98
CA GLU A 8 -3.27 13.85 6.95
C GLU A 8 -3.12 13.24 8.34
N ARG A 9 -4.15 12.55 8.79
CA ARG A 9 -4.18 11.80 10.06
C ARG A 9 -4.33 10.33 9.74
N GLN A 10 -3.74 9.49 10.59
CA GLN A 10 -3.93 8.06 10.50
C GLN A 10 -4.18 7.46 11.89
N LEU A 11 -4.97 6.40 11.90
CA LEU A 11 -5.10 5.47 13.01
C LEU A 11 -4.40 4.17 12.62
N ALA A 12 -3.48 3.69 13.45
CA ALA A 12 -2.80 2.43 13.25
C ALA A 12 -2.98 1.55 14.49
N ILE A 13 -3.37 0.30 14.29
CA ILE A 13 -3.49 -0.71 15.33
C ILE A 13 -2.80 -1.96 14.83
N GLY A 14 -1.98 -2.58 15.68
CA GLY A 14 -1.29 -3.83 15.34
C GLY A 14 -1.17 -4.75 16.53
N ALA A 15 -1.06 -6.04 16.25
CA ALA A 15 -0.79 -7.07 17.23
C ALA A 15 0.23 -8.06 16.69
N GLY A 16 1.13 -8.50 17.56
CA GLY A 16 2.12 -9.54 17.29
C GLY A 16 1.93 -10.71 18.24
N TYR A 17 2.18 -11.92 17.75
CA TYR A 17 2.08 -13.15 18.51
C TYR A 17 3.20 -14.13 18.12
N ASN A 18 3.86 -14.69 19.12
CA ASN A 18 4.91 -15.69 18.95
C ASN A 18 4.38 -17.04 19.51
N PRO A 19 3.77 -17.88 18.67
CA PRO A 19 3.22 -19.16 19.11
C PRO A 19 4.31 -20.15 19.57
N ILE A 20 5.48 -20.07 18.98
CA ILE A 20 6.69 -20.83 19.32
C ILE A 20 7.90 -19.94 19.07
N ASP A 21 9.05 -20.22 19.70
CA ASP A 21 10.25 -19.40 19.62
C ASP A 21 10.67 -18.99 18.18
N PRO A 22 10.71 -19.92 17.18
CA PRO A 22 11.15 -19.56 15.85
C PRO A 22 10.10 -18.85 14.99
N LEU A 23 8.84 -18.69 15.46
CA LEU A 23 7.73 -18.19 14.66
C LEU A 23 7.15 -16.92 15.25
N ARG A 24 7.14 -15.87 14.44
CA ARG A 24 6.53 -14.56 14.73
C ARG A 24 5.42 -14.28 13.73
N ILE A 25 4.25 -13.90 14.21
CA ILE A 25 3.10 -13.53 13.39
C ILE A 25 2.70 -12.11 13.79
N ASN A 26 2.39 -11.28 12.82
CA ASN A 26 1.88 -9.94 13.04
C ASN A 26 0.66 -9.67 12.17
N VAL A 27 -0.24 -8.84 12.67
CA VAL A 27 -1.39 -8.34 11.94
C VAL A 27 -1.53 -6.85 12.24
N GLY A 28 -1.98 -6.10 11.26
CA GLY A 28 -2.16 -4.66 11.43
C GLY A 28 -3.34 -4.14 10.63
N PHE A 29 -3.83 -3.01 11.10
CA PHE A 29 -4.90 -2.25 10.50
C PHE A 29 -4.51 -0.78 10.50
N HIS A 30 -4.68 -0.10 9.35
CA HIS A 30 -4.53 1.34 9.23
C HIS A 30 -5.80 1.95 8.65
N TYR A 31 -6.18 3.09 9.20
CA TYR A 31 -7.21 3.95 8.63
C TYR A 31 -6.64 5.35 8.40
N PHE A 32 -6.64 5.79 7.18
CA PHE A 32 -6.18 7.12 6.79
C PHE A 32 -7.40 8.04 6.62
N PHE A 33 -7.36 9.20 7.26
CA PHE A 33 -8.44 10.18 7.22
C PHE A 33 -8.32 11.09 5.99
N ASP A 34 -8.06 10.52 4.80
CA ASP A 34 -7.81 11.25 3.55
C ASP A 34 -8.94 12.20 3.19
N LYS A 35 -10.20 11.77 3.44
CA LYS A 35 -11.39 12.61 3.19
C LYS A 35 -11.42 13.87 4.06
N GLN A 36 -10.67 13.90 5.16
CA GLN A 36 -10.60 15.03 6.08
C GLN A 36 -9.34 15.87 5.88
N ALA A 37 -8.40 15.41 5.07
CA ALA A 37 -7.21 16.15 4.71
C ALA A 37 -7.55 17.20 3.64
N THR A 38 -6.82 18.31 3.61
CA THR A 38 -6.98 19.30 2.56
C THR A 38 -5.95 19.01 1.45
N THR A 39 -6.42 18.48 0.33
CA THR A 39 -5.59 18.15 -0.82
C THR A 39 -5.63 19.23 -1.89
N TYR A 40 -4.74 19.12 -2.87
CA TYR A 40 -4.73 20.04 -4.01
C TYR A 40 -6.05 19.90 -4.80
N GLN A 41 -6.69 21.04 -5.11
CA GLN A 41 -7.98 21.14 -5.81
C GLN A 41 -9.15 20.43 -5.09
N HIS A 42 -9.11 20.28 -3.78
CA HIS A 42 -10.16 19.67 -2.98
C HIS A 42 -10.60 18.28 -3.49
N ARG A 43 -9.63 17.47 -3.91
CA ARG A 43 -9.91 16.11 -4.43
C ARG A 43 -10.46 15.16 -3.36
N GLU A 44 -10.20 15.44 -2.08
CA GLU A 44 -10.76 14.71 -0.94
C GLU A 44 -12.29 14.70 -0.93
N ASP A 45 -12.95 15.73 -1.46
CA ASP A 45 -14.41 15.81 -1.55
C ASP A 45 -15.00 14.72 -2.46
N LYS A 46 -14.19 14.21 -3.40
CA LYS A 46 -14.55 13.13 -4.32
C LYS A 46 -14.33 11.73 -3.73
N LEU A 47 -13.89 11.61 -2.50
CA LEU A 47 -13.75 10.33 -1.81
C LEU A 47 -15.02 9.98 -1.04
N LYS A 48 -15.44 8.72 -1.08
CA LYS A 48 -16.55 8.21 -0.24
C LYS A 48 -16.14 8.11 1.23
N ARG A 49 -14.90 7.69 1.49
CA ARG A 49 -14.31 7.48 2.81
C ARG A 49 -12.79 7.58 2.72
N GLY A 50 -12.12 7.54 3.86
CA GLY A 50 -10.67 7.39 3.94
C GLY A 50 -10.17 6.01 3.49
N THR A 51 -8.87 5.89 3.33
CA THR A 51 -8.21 4.64 2.96
C THR A 51 -8.17 3.67 4.13
N ILE A 52 -8.40 2.40 3.84
CA ILE A 52 -8.30 1.29 4.79
C ILE A 52 -7.19 0.36 4.32
N GLU A 53 -6.30 -0.01 5.23
CA GLU A 53 -5.28 -1.02 5.00
C GLU A 53 -5.34 -2.12 6.06
N TRP A 54 -5.27 -3.35 5.58
CA TRP A 54 -5.04 -4.54 6.38
C TRP A 54 -3.72 -5.15 6.00
N ASN A 55 -2.95 -5.58 6.97
CA ASN A 55 -1.72 -6.32 6.73
C ASN A 55 -1.58 -7.50 7.68
N ALA A 56 -0.89 -8.51 7.20
CA ALA A 56 -0.49 -9.68 7.98
C ALA A 56 0.89 -10.12 7.52
N GLY A 57 1.71 -10.55 8.46
CA GLY A 57 3.06 -11.03 8.19
C GLY A 57 3.42 -12.20 9.09
N VAL A 58 4.35 -12.99 8.60
CA VAL A 58 4.94 -14.10 9.33
C VAL A 58 6.45 -14.08 9.11
N GLU A 59 7.19 -14.34 10.18
CA GLU A 59 8.62 -14.58 10.14
C GLU A 59 8.92 -15.91 10.82
N PHE A 60 9.85 -16.65 10.24
CA PHE A 60 10.26 -17.95 10.72
C PHE A 60 11.78 -18.08 10.71
N ASP A 61 12.36 -18.33 11.89
CA ASP A 61 13.80 -18.62 12.04
C ASP A 61 14.07 -20.05 11.61
N ALA A 62 14.27 -20.26 10.30
CA ALA A 62 14.49 -21.58 9.73
C ALA A 62 15.78 -22.22 10.27
N THR A 63 16.78 -21.40 10.56
CA THR A 63 18.04 -21.77 11.23
C THR A 63 18.61 -20.58 12.00
N LYS A 64 19.68 -20.77 12.78
CA LYS A 64 20.40 -19.67 13.42
C LYS A 64 21.01 -18.64 12.42
N LYS A 65 21.04 -18.98 11.12
CA LYS A 65 21.60 -18.13 10.07
C LYS A 65 20.57 -17.57 9.10
N PHE A 66 19.35 -18.11 9.11
CA PHE A 66 18.33 -17.75 8.12
C PHE A 66 16.98 -17.53 8.80
N THR A 67 16.45 -16.32 8.65
CA THR A 67 15.07 -15.99 8.94
C THR A 67 14.34 -15.77 7.63
N LEU A 68 13.21 -16.45 7.44
CA LEU A 68 12.34 -16.29 6.28
C LEU A 68 11.12 -15.46 6.68
N SER A 69 10.62 -14.65 5.77
CA SER A 69 9.43 -13.85 5.97
C SER A 69 8.47 -13.92 4.80
N ALA A 70 7.19 -13.81 5.10
CA ALA A 70 6.14 -13.62 4.11
C ALA A 70 5.12 -12.62 4.65
N GLY A 71 4.50 -11.86 3.76
CA GLY A 71 3.54 -10.84 4.13
C GLY A 71 2.46 -10.64 3.07
N TRP A 72 1.35 -10.11 3.54
CA TRP A 72 0.22 -9.71 2.72
C TRP A 72 -0.30 -8.36 3.20
N GLN A 73 -0.71 -7.52 2.24
CA GLN A 73 -1.38 -6.24 2.51
C GLN A 73 -2.51 -6.03 1.53
N ASN A 74 -3.65 -5.60 2.04
CA ASN A 74 -4.76 -5.10 1.25
C ASN A 74 -4.92 -3.60 1.49
N THR A 75 -4.98 -2.82 0.43
CA THR A 75 -5.25 -1.38 0.48
C THR A 75 -6.55 -1.09 -0.27
N SER A 76 -7.52 -0.52 0.43
CA SER A 76 -8.84 -0.17 -0.10
C SER A 76 -9.10 1.32 0.04
N TYR A 77 -9.08 2.01 -1.07
CA TYR A 77 -9.36 3.44 -1.17
C TYR A 77 -10.87 3.71 -1.25
N GLY A 78 -11.30 4.84 -0.73
CA GLY A 78 -12.69 5.30 -0.84
C GLY A 78 -13.00 5.98 -2.17
N LEU A 79 -12.60 5.41 -3.30
CA LEU A 79 -12.62 6.03 -4.62
C LEU A 79 -14.04 6.17 -5.20
N THR A 80 -14.25 7.27 -5.93
CA THR A 80 -15.41 7.46 -6.83
C THR A 80 -14.94 7.53 -8.28
N LYS A 81 -15.88 7.50 -9.22
CA LYS A 81 -15.57 7.68 -10.65
C LYS A 81 -14.98 9.07 -10.94
N GLU A 82 -15.46 10.08 -10.21
CA GLU A 82 -15.01 11.47 -10.36
C GLU A 82 -13.59 11.72 -9.79
N TYR A 83 -13.13 10.85 -8.88
CA TYR A 83 -11.76 10.92 -8.36
C TYR A 83 -10.73 10.46 -9.40
N MET A 84 -11.13 9.55 -10.29
CA MET A 84 -10.25 8.93 -11.28
C MET A 84 -10.01 9.85 -12.46
N ASP A 85 -8.73 10.15 -12.71
CA ASP A 85 -8.27 11.02 -13.78
C ASP A 85 -7.00 10.40 -14.38
N ASP A 86 -6.69 10.69 -15.63
CA ASP A 86 -5.56 10.13 -16.37
C ASP A 86 -4.20 10.50 -15.76
N LYS A 87 -4.15 11.61 -15.03
CA LYS A 87 -2.95 12.10 -14.32
C LYS A 87 -2.83 11.57 -12.90
N SER A 88 -3.90 11.02 -12.34
CA SER A 88 -3.95 10.58 -10.95
C SER A 88 -4.75 9.29 -10.83
N PHE A 89 -4.07 8.19 -11.12
CA PHE A 89 -4.62 6.85 -11.06
C PHE A 89 -4.24 6.18 -9.73
N VAL A 90 -5.26 5.88 -8.92
CA VAL A 90 -5.17 5.11 -7.68
C VAL A 90 -6.18 3.97 -7.76
N ALA A 91 -5.80 2.77 -7.37
CA ALA A 91 -6.68 1.62 -7.38
C ALA A 91 -6.49 0.76 -6.12
N ASN A 92 -7.56 0.12 -5.68
CA ASN A 92 -7.47 -0.87 -4.62
C ASN A 92 -6.46 -1.95 -4.99
N SER A 93 -5.72 -2.44 -4.02
CA SER A 93 -4.64 -3.37 -4.28
C SER A 93 -4.52 -4.45 -3.22
N ASN A 94 -3.95 -5.57 -3.65
CA ASN A 94 -3.43 -6.63 -2.81
C ASN A 94 -1.95 -6.80 -3.11
N SER A 95 -1.12 -6.77 -2.08
CA SER A 95 0.31 -7.02 -2.18
C SER A 95 0.66 -8.30 -1.45
N VAL A 96 1.53 -9.09 -2.04
CA VAL A 96 2.15 -10.23 -1.40
C VAL A 96 3.67 -10.08 -1.47
N GLY A 97 4.35 -10.42 -0.40
CA GLY A 97 5.80 -10.30 -0.30
C GLY A 97 6.43 -11.50 0.37
N ILE A 98 7.66 -11.76 0.00
CA ILE A 98 8.54 -12.73 0.64
C ILE A 98 9.90 -12.08 0.92
N GLY A 99 10.56 -12.52 1.96
CA GLY A 99 11.89 -12.01 2.32
C GLY A 99 12.74 -13.06 3.01
N ALA A 100 14.01 -12.77 3.06
CA ALA A 100 14.97 -13.55 3.85
C ALA A 100 16.00 -12.61 4.50
N CYS A 101 16.29 -12.87 5.76
CA CYS A 101 17.42 -12.30 6.48
C CYS A 101 18.50 -13.36 6.64
N ILE A 102 19.72 -13.03 6.24
CA ILE A 102 20.89 -13.89 6.34
C ILE A 102 21.82 -13.30 7.40
N HIS A 103 21.93 -13.96 8.55
CA HIS A 103 22.81 -13.57 9.65
C HIS A 103 24.26 -13.96 9.33
N LEU A 104 25.01 -13.04 8.71
CA LEU A 104 26.40 -13.26 8.29
C LEU A 104 27.35 -13.31 9.47
N SER A 105 27.09 -12.51 10.50
CA SER A 105 27.84 -12.50 11.76
C SER A 105 26.93 -11.99 12.91
N LYS A 106 27.48 -11.89 14.13
CA LYS A 106 26.75 -11.26 15.26
C LYS A 106 26.43 -9.77 15.05
N LYS A 107 27.07 -9.15 14.06
CA LYS A 107 26.98 -7.71 13.81
C LYS A 107 26.46 -7.36 12.42
N ILE A 108 26.34 -8.32 11.52
CA ILE A 108 26.00 -8.03 10.11
C ILE A 108 24.91 -8.98 9.65
N ASP A 109 23.81 -8.38 9.20
CA ASP A 109 22.67 -9.07 8.60
C ASP A 109 22.48 -8.57 7.16
N LEU A 110 22.23 -9.50 6.24
CA LEU A 110 21.87 -9.22 4.86
C LEU A 110 20.39 -9.53 4.66
N ASN A 111 19.62 -8.52 4.27
CA ASN A 111 18.20 -8.63 3.99
C ASN A 111 17.95 -8.61 2.49
N VAL A 112 17.11 -9.51 2.01
CA VAL A 112 16.62 -9.52 0.64
C VAL A 112 15.11 -9.71 0.66
N ALA A 113 14.38 -8.99 -0.21
CA ALA A 113 12.95 -9.06 -0.26
C ALA A 113 12.43 -8.86 -1.69
N TYR A 114 11.32 -9.48 -1.96
CA TYR A 114 10.51 -9.24 -3.15
C TYR A 114 9.06 -9.07 -2.76
N PHE A 115 8.37 -8.09 -3.36
CA PHE A 115 6.92 -8.05 -3.28
C PHE A 115 6.29 -7.70 -4.63
N HIS A 116 5.07 -8.18 -4.80
CA HIS A 116 4.24 -7.92 -5.96
C HIS A 116 2.88 -7.37 -5.53
N THR A 117 2.45 -6.30 -6.22
CA THR A 117 1.16 -5.65 -5.96
C THR A 117 0.25 -5.84 -7.17
N PHE A 118 -0.90 -6.45 -6.92
CA PHE A 118 -2.00 -6.61 -7.84
C PHE A 118 -3.00 -5.48 -7.62
N TYR A 119 -3.24 -4.66 -8.62
CA TYR A 119 -4.20 -3.57 -8.56
C TYR A 119 -5.53 -3.99 -9.19
N SER A 120 -6.64 -3.56 -8.59
CA SER A 120 -7.95 -3.73 -9.19
C SER A 120 -8.05 -2.94 -10.48
N THR A 121 -8.60 -3.57 -11.52
CA THR A 121 -8.92 -2.87 -12.76
C THR A 121 -10.08 -1.90 -12.51
N PHE A 122 -9.93 -0.66 -12.91
CA PHE A 122 -11.00 0.30 -12.93
C PHE A 122 -11.47 0.53 -14.36
N ASN A 123 -12.77 0.32 -14.60
CA ASN A 123 -13.42 0.63 -15.87
C ASN A 123 -14.36 1.82 -15.64
N GLY A 124 -14.23 2.86 -16.44
CA GLY A 124 -15.06 4.07 -16.35
C GLY A 124 -15.50 4.53 -17.72
N ASP A 125 -16.78 4.96 -17.80
CA ASP A 125 -17.25 5.71 -18.96
C ASP A 125 -16.84 7.17 -18.73
N LYS A 126 -16.15 7.74 -19.71
CA LYS A 126 -15.70 9.13 -19.70
C LYS A 126 -16.22 9.85 -20.94
N THR A 127 -16.29 11.17 -20.86
CA THR A 127 -16.65 12.03 -22.00
C THR A 127 -15.50 13.02 -22.21
N GLU A 128 -15.05 13.15 -23.42
CA GLU A 128 -14.04 14.13 -23.83
C GLU A 128 -14.66 15.12 -24.81
N ASN A 129 -14.35 16.40 -24.65
CA ASN A 129 -14.81 17.43 -25.56
C ASN A 129 -13.76 17.63 -26.66
N VAL A 130 -14.07 17.23 -27.88
CA VAL A 130 -13.21 17.38 -29.04
C VAL A 130 -13.90 18.31 -30.06
N GLY A 131 -13.36 19.50 -30.21
CA GLY A 131 -13.89 20.47 -31.17
C GLY A 131 -15.34 20.93 -30.88
N GLY A 132 -15.75 20.98 -29.62
CA GLY A 132 -17.11 21.36 -29.21
C GLY A 132 -18.12 20.22 -29.15
N ASN A 133 -17.73 18.99 -29.53
CA ASN A 133 -18.57 17.81 -29.42
C ASN A 133 -18.14 16.93 -28.24
N GLU A 134 -19.12 16.48 -27.46
CA GLU A 134 -18.89 15.50 -26.37
C GLU A 134 -18.84 14.09 -26.95
N LEU A 135 -17.66 13.47 -26.90
CA LEU A 135 -17.44 12.11 -27.34
C LEU A 135 -17.32 11.17 -26.13
N PRO A 136 -18.27 10.24 -25.94
CA PRO A 136 -18.18 9.25 -24.89
C PRO A 136 -17.12 8.18 -25.25
N TYR A 137 -16.27 7.81 -24.28
CA TYR A 137 -15.32 6.73 -24.42
C TYR A 137 -15.21 5.86 -23.17
N LYS A 138 -14.75 4.63 -23.33
CA LYS A 138 -14.51 3.71 -22.21
C LYS A 138 -13.05 3.75 -21.83
N ALA A 139 -12.77 4.20 -20.61
CA ALA A 139 -11.43 4.18 -20.04
C ALA A 139 -11.22 2.91 -19.19
N ARG A 140 -10.11 2.23 -19.39
CA ARG A 140 -9.69 1.08 -18.59
C ARG A 140 -8.32 1.37 -17.98
N PHE A 141 -8.24 1.33 -16.65
CA PHE A 141 -7.02 1.56 -15.91
C PHE A 141 -6.55 0.24 -15.28
N THR A 142 -5.33 -0.17 -15.60
CA THR A 142 -4.67 -1.35 -15.05
C THR A 142 -3.26 -1.00 -14.59
N ARG A 143 -2.82 -1.62 -13.50
CA ARG A 143 -1.47 -1.45 -12.98
C ARG A 143 -1.00 -2.73 -12.29
N ASN A 144 0.27 -3.06 -12.43
CA ASN A 144 0.98 -4.04 -11.63
C ASN A 144 2.31 -3.44 -11.18
N ASN A 145 2.79 -3.87 -10.03
CA ASN A 145 4.06 -3.39 -9.50
C ASN A 145 4.84 -4.54 -8.87
N SER A 146 6.13 -4.64 -9.21
CA SER A 146 7.07 -5.60 -8.61
C SER A 146 8.26 -4.85 -8.08
N VAL A 147 8.65 -5.13 -6.84
CA VAL A 147 9.78 -4.48 -6.18
C VAL A 147 10.71 -5.52 -5.60
N PHE A 148 11.99 -5.34 -5.86
CA PHE A 148 13.08 -6.06 -5.21
C PHE A 148 13.80 -5.11 -4.26
N GLY A 149 14.10 -5.57 -3.06
CA GLY A 149 14.87 -4.85 -2.07
C GLY A 149 16.04 -5.66 -1.57
N ALA A 150 17.14 -4.99 -1.29
CA ALA A 150 18.28 -5.55 -0.55
C ALA A 150 18.77 -4.51 0.44
N GLY A 151 19.18 -4.95 1.62
CA GLY A 151 19.70 -4.09 2.69
C GLY A 151 20.73 -4.81 3.52
N VAL A 152 21.59 -4.04 4.17
CA VAL A 152 22.58 -4.55 5.15
C VAL A 152 22.36 -3.81 6.45
N ASP A 153 22.17 -4.57 7.54
CA ASP A 153 22.12 -4.04 8.90
C ASP A 153 23.45 -4.30 9.59
N ILE A 154 23.99 -3.26 10.21
CA ILE A 154 25.27 -3.33 10.96
C ILE A 154 25.00 -2.91 12.40
N ASN A 155 25.20 -3.85 13.35
CA ASN A 155 25.05 -3.63 14.77
C ASN A 155 26.42 -3.34 15.40
N PHE A 156 26.57 -2.21 16.03
CA PHE A 156 27.83 -1.72 16.65
C PHE A 156 27.96 -2.17 18.09
#